data_40ac95cd356ff74cb2b432fc00fa0c62
#
_entry.id   40ac95cd356ff74cb2b432fc00fa0c62
#
_cell.length_a   1.000
_cell.length_b   1.000
_cell.length_c   1.000
_cell.angle_alpha   90.00
_cell.angle_beta   90.00
_cell.angle_gamma   90.00
#
_symmetry.space_group_name_H-M   'P 1'
#
loop_
_entity.id
_entity.type
_entity.pdbx_description
1 polymer ?
#
loop_
_entity_poly.entity_id
_entity_poly.type
_entity_poly.pdbx_seq_one_letter_code
_entity_poly.pdbx_strand_id
1 'polypeptide(L)'
;MPKENVERAIKKATSKDEADYKEMVYEGYGPNGIAIVIETATDNPTRTVANIRSYLTRHGGSLGTSGSLQFLFDHKCVFKIAPKDGVSLEDLELELIDFGVDELVEDEDSIILYGEFQSYSSIQKYLEENGFEIFSAEFERIPNDMKELNEEQKAQVTKLLEKIEDDEDVQNVFHNMVE
;
A
#
# COMPACT_ATOMS: atom_id res chain seq x y z
N MET A 1 0.85 -6.33 8.83
CA MET A 1 -0.05 -6.23 10.00
C MET A 1 -0.55 -7.61 10.39
N PRO A 2 -0.50 -7.98 11.65
CA PRO A 2 -1.02 -9.28 12.05
C PRO A 2 -2.51 -9.42 11.70
N LYS A 3 -2.90 -10.59 11.24
CA LYS A 3 -4.29 -10.86 10.82
C LYS A 3 -5.32 -10.56 11.92
N GLU A 4 -4.97 -10.84 13.16
CA GLU A 4 -5.82 -10.57 14.32
C GLU A 4 -6.10 -9.08 14.51
N ASN A 5 -5.13 -8.22 14.24
CA ASN A 5 -5.31 -6.78 14.33
C ASN A 5 -6.23 -6.25 13.24
N VAL A 6 -6.14 -6.81 12.02
CA VAL A 6 -7.01 -6.46 10.91
C VAL A 6 -8.46 -6.86 11.22
N GLU A 7 -8.67 -8.09 11.68
CA GLU A 7 -9.99 -8.59 12.06
C GLU A 7 -10.59 -7.77 13.21
N ARG A 8 -9.79 -7.41 14.19
CA ARG A 8 -10.21 -6.58 15.32
C ARG A 8 -10.61 -5.18 14.86
N ALA A 9 -9.83 -4.57 13.96
CA ALA A 9 -10.14 -3.26 13.40
C ALA A 9 -11.45 -3.29 12.58
N ILE A 10 -11.63 -4.29 11.74
CA ILE A 10 -12.85 -4.49 10.96
C ILE A 10 -14.06 -4.71 11.88
N LYS A 11 -13.92 -5.59 12.87
CA LYS A 11 -14.99 -5.90 13.81
C LYS A 11 -15.36 -4.69 14.67
N LYS A 12 -14.38 -3.89 15.07
CA LYS A 12 -14.57 -2.66 15.81
C LYS A 12 -15.24 -1.60 14.95
N ALA A 13 -14.88 -1.50 13.68
CA ALA A 13 -15.50 -0.58 12.72
C ALA A 13 -16.95 -0.95 12.42
N THR A 14 -17.26 -2.25 12.34
CA THR A 14 -18.65 -2.72 12.10
C THR A 14 -19.53 -2.69 13.33
N SER A 15 -18.96 -2.78 14.54
CA SER A 15 -19.71 -2.74 15.81
C SER A 15 -19.96 -1.32 16.30
N LYS A 16 -19.21 -0.33 15.80
CA LYS A 16 -19.42 1.08 16.04
C LYS A 16 -20.09 1.71 14.82
N ASP A 17 -20.67 2.87 15.00
CA ASP A 17 -21.09 3.69 13.88
C ASP A 17 -19.88 3.89 12.94
N GLU A 18 -19.98 3.49 11.68
CA GLU A 18 -18.91 3.68 10.69
C GLU A 18 -18.50 5.14 10.58
N ALA A 19 -19.40 6.07 10.92
CA ALA A 19 -19.14 7.50 10.97
C ALA A 19 -18.05 7.90 11.99
N ASP A 20 -17.78 7.06 12.99
CA ASP A 20 -16.76 7.33 14.00
C ASP A 20 -15.35 7.06 13.51
N TYR A 21 -15.20 6.26 12.44
CA TYR A 21 -13.89 5.97 11.83
C TYR A 21 -13.70 6.75 10.55
N LYS A 22 -12.57 7.44 10.47
CA LYS A 22 -12.19 8.20 9.28
C LYS A 22 -10.92 7.64 8.69
N GLU A 23 -10.91 7.47 7.38
CA GLU A 23 -9.72 7.14 6.64
C GLU A 23 -8.97 8.45 6.33
N MET A 24 -7.72 8.49 6.74
CA MET A 24 -6.85 9.65 6.54
C MET A 24 -5.53 9.20 5.95
N VAL A 25 -5.02 9.98 5.01
CA VAL A 25 -3.71 9.73 4.41
C VAL A 25 -2.78 10.85 4.82
N TYR A 26 -1.64 10.49 5.39
CA TYR A 26 -0.61 11.43 5.80
C TYR A 26 0.61 11.25 4.93
N GLU A 27 1.28 12.34 4.63
CA GLU A 27 2.44 12.37 3.76
C GLU A 27 3.55 13.15 4.44
N GLY A 28 4.77 12.64 4.34
CA GLY A 28 5.92 13.28 4.96
C GLY A 28 7.23 12.72 4.47
N TYR A 29 8.29 13.25 5.03
CA TYR A 29 9.64 12.80 4.75
C TYR A 29 10.23 12.17 6.00
N GLY A 30 10.87 11.02 5.81
CA GLY A 30 11.68 10.38 6.84
C GLY A 30 13.12 10.88 6.81
N PRO A 31 14.01 10.27 7.60
CA PRO A 31 15.43 10.60 7.54
C PRO A 31 15.97 10.33 6.14
N ASN A 32 17.00 11.09 5.77
CA ASN A 32 17.67 10.98 4.47
C ASN A 32 16.79 11.32 3.26
N GLY A 33 15.68 12.02 3.48
CA GLY A 33 14.82 12.52 2.42
C GLY A 33 13.90 11.47 1.79
N ILE A 34 13.63 10.37 2.47
CA ILE A 34 12.72 9.33 1.99
C ILE A 34 11.29 9.84 2.06
N ALA A 35 10.57 9.77 0.93
CA ALA A 35 9.15 10.10 0.88
C ALA A 35 8.33 8.95 1.49
N ILE A 36 7.38 9.29 2.36
CA ILE A 36 6.57 8.31 3.07
C ILE A 36 5.10 8.72 2.96
N VAL A 37 4.25 7.75 2.61
CA VAL A 37 2.79 7.90 2.59
C VAL A 37 2.22 6.90 3.59
N ILE A 38 1.37 7.38 4.49
CA ILE A 38 0.81 6.59 5.59
C ILE A 38 -0.70 6.60 5.49
N GLU A 39 -1.28 5.43 5.26
CA GLU A 39 -2.73 5.25 5.24
C GLU A 39 -3.21 4.85 6.62
N THR A 40 -4.19 5.56 7.14
CA THR A 40 -4.73 5.34 8.49
C THR A 40 -6.25 5.22 8.47
N ALA A 41 -6.77 4.55 9.50
CA ALA A 41 -8.20 4.58 9.84
C ALA A 41 -8.30 4.84 11.34
N THR A 42 -8.96 5.91 11.72
CA THR A 42 -8.97 6.36 13.11
C THR A 42 -10.32 6.98 13.51
N ASP A 43 -10.66 6.78 14.77
CA ASP A 43 -11.80 7.46 15.41
C ASP A 43 -11.38 8.79 16.04
N ASN A 44 -10.06 9.09 16.05
CA ASN A 44 -9.51 10.33 16.62
C ASN A 44 -8.37 10.88 15.76
N PRO A 45 -8.69 11.60 14.67
CA PRO A 45 -7.67 12.14 13.76
C PRO A 45 -6.67 13.08 14.46
N THR A 46 -7.10 13.80 15.49
CA THR A 46 -6.22 14.69 16.25
C THR A 46 -5.11 13.90 16.94
N ARG A 47 -5.45 12.77 17.54
CA ARG A 47 -4.47 11.85 18.14
C ARG A 47 -3.52 11.29 17.08
N THR A 48 -4.09 10.81 15.98
CA THR A 48 -3.33 10.15 14.93
C THR A 48 -2.30 11.09 14.30
N VAL A 49 -2.69 12.31 13.93
CA VAL A 49 -1.77 13.27 13.33
C VAL A 49 -0.66 13.67 14.29
N ALA A 50 -0.98 13.82 15.57
CA ALA A 50 0.02 14.15 16.60
C ALA A 50 1.04 13.02 16.75
N ASN A 51 0.58 11.78 16.77
CA ASN A 51 1.45 10.60 16.87
C ASN A 51 2.38 10.48 15.67
N ILE A 52 1.82 10.59 14.47
CA ILE A 52 2.60 10.48 13.22
C ILE A 52 3.63 11.59 13.12
N ARG A 53 3.25 12.81 13.44
CA ARG A 53 4.19 13.94 13.48
C ARG A 53 5.33 13.69 14.46
N SER A 54 5.02 13.15 15.64
CA SER A 54 6.01 12.80 16.64
C SER A 54 7.00 11.74 16.14
N TYR A 55 6.50 10.68 15.49
CA TYR A 55 7.36 9.63 14.95
C TYR A 55 8.33 10.19 13.92
N LEU A 56 7.82 10.96 12.97
CA LEU A 56 8.65 11.56 11.93
C LEU A 56 9.68 12.51 12.51
N THR A 57 9.27 13.41 13.39
CA THR A 57 10.16 14.41 13.99
C THR A 57 11.28 13.76 14.81
N ARG A 58 10.96 12.74 15.59
CA ARG A 58 11.94 12.03 16.43
C ARG A 58 12.98 11.26 15.61
N HIS A 59 12.68 10.94 14.38
CA HIS A 59 13.58 10.18 13.50
C HIS A 59 14.20 11.04 12.39
N GLY A 60 14.20 12.36 12.57
CA GLY A 60 14.85 13.27 11.63
C GLY A 60 14.05 13.59 10.38
N GLY A 61 12.74 13.31 10.41
CA GLY A 61 11.84 13.62 9.33
C GLY A 61 10.87 14.76 9.66
N SER A 62 9.87 14.93 8.83
CA SER A 62 8.83 15.95 9.02
C SER A 62 7.54 15.53 8.33
N LEU A 63 6.41 15.91 8.94
CA LEU A 63 5.10 15.72 8.33
C LEU A 63 4.88 16.84 7.31
N GLY A 64 4.47 16.44 6.08
CA GLY A 64 4.14 17.36 5.01
C GLY A 64 2.65 17.70 4.97
N THR A 65 2.30 18.56 4.01
CA THR A 65 0.92 18.92 3.74
C THR A 65 0.23 17.78 2.99
N SER A 66 -1.05 17.54 3.28
CA SER A 66 -1.84 16.53 2.58
C SER A 66 -1.82 16.77 1.07
N GLY A 67 -1.53 15.73 0.30
CA GLY A 67 -1.45 15.79 -1.16
C GLY A 67 -0.10 16.21 -1.71
N SER A 68 0.84 16.62 -0.87
CA SER A 68 2.14 17.16 -1.33
C SER A 68 3.05 16.12 -1.97
N LEU A 69 2.89 14.84 -1.64
CA LEU A 69 3.73 13.75 -2.14
C LEU A 69 3.01 12.77 -3.07
N GLN A 70 1.73 12.98 -3.33
CA GLN A 70 0.95 12.05 -4.15
C GLN A 70 1.51 11.88 -5.56
N PHE A 71 2.10 12.92 -6.14
CA PHE A 71 2.72 12.84 -7.46
C PHE A 71 3.96 11.96 -7.52
N LEU A 72 4.54 11.63 -6.36
CA LEU A 72 5.71 10.73 -6.28
C LEU A 72 5.33 9.25 -6.31
N PHE A 73 4.05 8.95 -6.17
CA PHE A 73 3.55 7.58 -6.10
C PHE A 73 2.40 7.39 -7.08
N ASP A 74 2.35 6.20 -7.70
CA ASP A 74 1.18 5.77 -8.48
C ASP A 74 0.30 4.89 -7.59
N HIS A 75 -0.97 5.26 -7.45
CA HIS A 75 -1.94 4.47 -6.70
C HIS A 75 -2.48 3.37 -7.61
N LYS A 76 -2.16 2.12 -7.31
CA LYS A 76 -2.50 0.98 -8.15
C LYS A 76 -3.18 -0.13 -7.37
N CYS A 77 -3.94 -0.97 -8.08
CA CYS A 77 -4.37 -2.24 -7.53
C CYS A 77 -3.36 -3.32 -7.90
N VAL A 78 -3.14 -4.26 -6.99
CA VAL A 78 -2.17 -5.34 -7.16
C VAL A 78 -2.85 -6.66 -6.86
N PHE A 79 -2.86 -7.55 -7.84
CA PHE A 79 -3.41 -8.90 -7.69
C PHE A 79 -2.29 -9.91 -7.78
N LYS A 80 -2.27 -10.83 -6.84
CA LYS A 80 -1.37 -11.99 -6.90
C LYS A 80 -2.25 -13.21 -7.20
N ILE A 81 -1.99 -13.87 -8.31
CA ILE A 81 -2.80 -14.99 -8.78
C ILE A 81 -1.95 -16.23 -9.04
N ALA A 82 -2.60 -17.40 -9.03
CA ALA A 82 -1.96 -18.65 -9.43
C ALA A 82 -1.81 -18.71 -10.94
N PRO A 83 -0.69 -19.26 -11.46
CA PRO A 83 -0.57 -19.58 -12.87
C PRO A 83 -1.64 -20.61 -13.26
N LYS A 84 -2.11 -20.53 -14.49
CA LYS A 84 -3.11 -21.44 -15.01
C LYS A 84 -2.55 -22.19 -16.21
N ASP A 85 -2.70 -23.52 -16.22
CA ASP A 85 -2.25 -24.36 -17.32
C ASP A 85 -2.93 -23.98 -18.62
N GLY A 86 -2.15 -23.91 -19.69
CA GLY A 86 -2.64 -23.57 -21.01
C GLY A 86 -2.81 -22.09 -21.29
N VAL A 87 -2.48 -21.23 -20.33
CA VAL A 87 -2.53 -19.78 -20.49
C VAL A 87 -1.10 -19.23 -20.46
N SER A 88 -0.69 -18.59 -21.55
CA SER A 88 0.62 -17.95 -21.62
C SER A 88 0.55 -16.55 -20.99
N LEU A 89 1.67 -16.07 -20.46
CA LEU A 89 1.77 -14.72 -19.91
C LEU A 89 1.47 -13.66 -20.98
N GLU A 90 1.95 -13.87 -22.19
CA GLU A 90 1.74 -12.93 -23.28
C GLU A 90 0.26 -12.79 -23.65
N ASP A 91 -0.46 -13.91 -23.74
CA ASP A 91 -1.89 -13.90 -24.03
C ASP A 91 -2.70 -13.26 -22.90
N LEU A 92 -2.33 -13.56 -21.66
CA LEU A 92 -2.97 -13.00 -20.49
C LEU A 92 -2.76 -11.48 -20.40
N GLU A 93 -1.56 -11.02 -20.70
CA GLU A 93 -1.23 -9.60 -20.72
C GLU A 93 -2.05 -8.86 -21.78
N LEU A 94 -2.14 -9.41 -22.98
CA LEU A 94 -2.93 -8.81 -24.07
C LEU A 94 -4.42 -8.71 -23.73
N GLU A 95 -4.99 -9.71 -23.10
CA GLU A 95 -6.39 -9.68 -22.68
C GLU A 95 -6.63 -8.68 -21.54
N LEU A 96 -5.74 -8.63 -20.58
CA LEU A 96 -5.91 -7.81 -19.39
C LEU A 96 -5.63 -6.31 -19.60
N ILE A 97 -4.93 -5.94 -20.66
CA ILE A 97 -4.75 -4.54 -21.03
C ILE A 97 -6.09 -3.83 -21.17
N ASP A 98 -7.07 -4.49 -21.81
CA ASP A 98 -8.41 -3.92 -21.98
C ASP A 98 -9.17 -3.75 -20.67
N PHE A 99 -8.74 -4.42 -19.61
CA PHE A 99 -9.34 -4.34 -18.28
C PHE A 99 -8.61 -3.41 -17.34
N GLY A 100 -7.54 -2.77 -17.81
CA GLY A 100 -6.81 -1.78 -17.02
C GLY A 100 -5.53 -2.27 -16.36
N VAL A 101 -5.03 -3.45 -16.73
CA VAL A 101 -3.74 -3.94 -16.23
C VAL A 101 -2.61 -3.28 -17.00
N ASP A 102 -1.65 -2.70 -16.27
CA ASP A 102 -0.49 -2.02 -16.83
C ASP A 102 0.71 -2.93 -16.99
N GLU A 103 0.90 -3.84 -16.05
CA GLU A 103 2.09 -4.68 -15.97
C GLU A 103 1.78 -6.04 -15.38
N LEU A 104 2.42 -7.06 -15.92
CA LEU A 104 2.41 -8.42 -15.43
C LEU A 104 3.83 -8.84 -15.07
N VAL A 105 4.00 -9.43 -13.89
CA VAL A 105 5.29 -9.94 -13.44
C VAL A 105 5.13 -11.39 -12.99
N GLU A 106 5.99 -12.25 -13.49
CA GLU A 106 6.05 -13.64 -13.05
C GLU A 106 6.93 -13.74 -11.80
N ASP A 107 6.43 -14.36 -10.77
CA ASP A 107 7.12 -14.52 -9.49
C ASP A 107 6.99 -15.96 -9.00
N GLU A 108 8.06 -16.74 -9.11
CA GLU A 108 8.13 -18.16 -8.73
C GLU A 108 6.87 -18.97 -9.09
N ASP A 109 5.95 -19.09 -8.16
CA ASP A 109 4.70 -19.87 -8.33
C ASP A 109 3.47 -19.00 -8.49
N SER A 110 3.64 -17.73 -8.84
CA SER A 110 2.53 -16.78 -8.95
C SER A 110 2.74 -15.76 -10.07
N ILE A 111 1.65 -15.07 -10.41
CA ILE A 111 1.68 -13.95 -11.35
C ILE A 111 1.18 -12.73 -10.60
N ILE A 112 1.92 -11.63 -10.70
CA ILE A 112 1.55 -10.36 -10.06
C ILE A 112 1.05 -9.41 -11.15
N LEU A 113 -0.16 -8.88 -10.96
CA LEU A 113 -0.81 -7.94 -11.87
C LEU A 113 -0.85 -6.58 -11.24
N TYR A 114 -0.34 -5.57 -11.95
CA TYR A 114 -0.45 -4.17 -11.54
C TYR A 114 -1.43 -3.47 -12.47
N GLY A 115 -2.45 -2.87 -11.91
CA GLY A 115 -3.48 -2.19 -12.67
C GLY A 115 -3.83 -0.82 -12.12
N GLU A 116 -4.60 -0.06 -12.88
CA GLU A 116 -5.09 1.23 -12.44
C GLU A 116 -5.99 1.08 -11.22
N PHE A 117 -5.91 2.02 -10.29
CA PHE A 117 -6.69 2.01 -9.05
C PHE A 117 -8.19 1.77 -9.31
N GLN A 118 -8.75 2.49 -10.25
CA GLN A 118 -10.17 2.39 -10.59
C GLN A 118 -10.56 1.10 -11.34
N SER A 119 -9.59 0.34 -11.79
CA SER A 119 -9.83 -0.91 -12.55
C SER A 119 -9.94 -2.16 -11.68
N TYR A 120 -9.85 -2.02 -10.37
CA TYR A 120 -9.88 -3.12 -9.42
C TYR A 120 -11.05 -4.08 -9.66
N SER A 121 -12.27 -3.56 -9.74
CA SER A 121 -13.47 -4.37 -9.91
C SER A 121 -13.50 -5.09 -11.26
N SER A 122 -13.06 -4.44 -12.32
CA SER A 122 -13.00 -5.03 -13.67
C SER A 122 -12.01 -6.18 -13.74
N ILE A 123 -10.84 -6.00 -13.16
CA ILE A 123 -9.78 -7.02 -13.12
C ILE A 123 -10.24 -8.22 -12.27
N GLN A 124 -10.77 -7.95 -11.09
CA GLN A 124 -11.28 -9.00 -10.21
C GLN A 124 -12.34 -9.85 -10.90
N LYS A 125 -13.31 -9.21 -11.54
CA LYS A 125 -14.37 -9.88 -12.26
C LYS A 125 -13.83 -10.78 -13.37
N TYR A 126 -12.89 -10.27 -14.16
CA TYR A 126 -12.25 -11.05 -15.22
C TYR A 126 -11.59 -12.31 -14.65
N LEU A 127 -10.81 -12.16 -13.58
CA LEU A 127 -10.08 -13.26 -12.96
C LEU A 127 -11.03 -14.32 -12.41
N GLU A 128 -12.10 -13.92 -11.75
CA GLU A 128 -13.12 -14.84 -11.22
C GLU A 128 -13.86 -15.57 -12.34
N GLU A 129 -14.30 -14.86 -13.37
CA GLU A 129 -15.03 -15.44 -14.51
C GLU A 129 -14.19 -16.42 -15.32
N ASN A 130 -12.88 -16.22 -15.35
CA ASN A 130 -11.95 -17.10 -16.08
C ASN A 130 -11.28 -18.17 -15.20
N GLY A 131 -11.74 -18.31 -13.97
CA GLY A 131 -11.31 -19.39 -13.08
C GLY A 131 -9.91 -19.27 -12.51
N PHE A 132 -9.37 -18.07 -12.42
CA PHE A 132 -8.07 -17.85 -11.77
C PHE A 132 -8.22 -17.84 -10.26
N GLU A 133 -7.28 -18.48 -9.58
CA GLU A 133 -7.19 -18.43 -8.14
C GLU A 133 -6.47 -17.15 -7.72
N ILE A 134 -7.14 -16.31 -6.93
CA ILE A 134 -6.60 -15.04 -6.44
C ILE A 134 -6.02 -15.27 -5.05
N PHE A 135 -4.69 -15.14 -4.91
CA PHE A 135 -4.01 -15.26 -3.63
C PHE A 135 -4.15 -14.00 -2.79
N SER A 136 -4.09 -12.84 -3.44
CA SER A 136 -4.28 -11.56 -2.77
C SER A 136 -4.73 -10.50 -3.77
N ALA A 137 -5.44 -9.49 -3.26
CA ALA A 137 -5.90 -8.34 -4.02
C ALA A 137 -5.80 -7.13 -3.10
N GLU A 138 -4.93 -6.20 -3.42
CA GLU A 138 -4.60 -5.07 -2.57
C GLU A 138 -4.45 -3.78 -3.37
N PHE A 139 -4.47 -2.66 -2.66
CA PHE A 139 -4.12 -1.37 -3.24
C PHE A 139 -2.74 -0.98 -2.73
N GLU A 140 -1.90 -0.50 -3.61
CA GLU A 140 -0.56 -0.04 -3.27
C GLU A 140 -0.29 1.32 -3.90
N ARG A 141 0.58 2.07 -3.25
CA ARG A 141 1.15 3.30 -3.78
C ARG A 141 2.59 3.00 -4.16
N ILE A 142 2.84 2.97 -5.45
CA ILE A 142 4.13 2.55 -6.00
C ILE A 142 4.94 3.78 -6.35
N PRO A 143 6.14 3.94 -5.79
CA PRO A 143 6.96 5.12 -6.06
C PRO A 143 7.41 5.16 -7.52
N ASN A 144 7.32 6.34 -8.12
CA ASN A 144 7.78 6.59 -9.49
C ASN A 144 9.29 6.62 -9.58
N ASP A 145 9.94 6.99 -8.49
CA ASP A 145 11.39 7.11 -8.41
C ASP A 145 11.87 6.60 -7.05
N MET A 146 12.76 5.62 -7.07
CA MET A 146 13.29 5.00 -5.86
C MET A 146 14.58 5.71 -5.43
N LYS A 147 14.78 5.82 -4.13
CA LYS A 147 15.98 6.41 -3.56
C LYS A 147 16.87 5.35 -2.91
N GLU A 148 18.09 5.27 -3.38
CA GLU A 148 19.09 4.36 -2.82
C GLU A 148 19.79 4.97 -1.61
N LEU A 149 19.90 4.18 -0.54
CA LEU A 149 20.55 4.58 0.70
C LEU A 149 21.63 3.56 1.08
N ASN A 150 22.62 3.97 1.87
CA ASN A 150 23.59 3.03 2.43
C ASN A 150 22.95 2.27 3.61
N GLU A 151 23.65 1.26 4.13
CA GLU A 151 23.12 0.38 5.19
C GLU A 151 22.75 1.13 6.47
N GLU A 152 23.54 2.11 6.86
CA GLU A 152 23.28 2.93 8.05
C GLU A 152 22.03 3.77 7.87
N GLN A 153 21.87 4.39 6.71
CA GLN A 153 20.70 5.19 6.36
C GLN A 153 19.43 4.32 6.27
N LYS A 154 19.54 3.14 5.67
CA LYS A 154 18.43 2.18 5.62
C LYS A 154 17.96 1.77 7.01
N ALA A 155 18.90 1.54 7.93
CA ALA A 155 18.57 1.20 9.31
C ALA A 155 17.79 2.31 10.00
N GLN A 156 18.15 3.56 9.76
CA GLN A 156 17.44 4.72 10.30
C GLN A 156 16.00 4.79 9.80
N VAL A 157 15.79 4.60 8.49
CA VAL A 157 14.47 4.60 7.88
C VAL A 157 13.64 3.43 8.39
N THR A 158 14.22 2.24 8.45
CA THR A 158 13.55 1.01 8.92
C THR A 158 13.03 1.18 10.36
N LYS A 159 13.81 1.79 11.23
CA LYS A 159 13.38 2.11 12.60
C LYS A 159 12.13 2.99 12.63
N LEU A 160 12.11 4.01 11.79
CA LEU A 160 10.94 4.89 11.67
C LEU A 160 9.73 4.13 11.16
N LEU A 161 9.90 3.34 10.10
CA LEU A 161 8.80 2.57 9.50
C LEU A 161 8.20 1.59 10.50
N GLU A 162 9.02 0.89 11.26
CA GLU A 162 8.57 -0.03 12.31
C GLU A 162 7.75 0.71 13.38
N LYS A 163 8.21 1.89 13.78
CA LYS A 163 7.51 2.70 14.76
C LYS A 163 6.14 3.17 14.27
N ILE A 164 6.06 3.56 13.01
CA ILE A 164 4.79 3.96 12.40
C ILE A 164 3.84 2.76 12.27
N GLU A 165 4.34 1.63 11.80
CA GLU A 165 3.56 0.41 11.61
C GLU A 165 3.01 -0.17 12.92
N ASP A 166 3.67 0.08 14.04
CA ASP A 166 3.20 -0.35 15.36
C ASP A 166 1.99 0.46 15.86
N ASP A 167 1.69 1.59 15.26
CA ASP A 167 0.54 2.40 15.65
C ASP A 167 -0.76 1.74 15.19
N GLU A 168 -1.71 1.59 16.11
CA GLU A 168 -2.99 0.92 15.85
C GLU A 168 -3.84 1.61 14.78
N ASP A 169 -3.65 2.89 14.59
CA ASP A 169 -4.40 3.67 13.60
C ASP A 169 -3.82 3.50 12.18
N VAL A 170 -2.59 3.02 12.05
CA VAL A 170 -1.91 2.86 10.76
C VAL A 170 -2.28 1.54 10.12
N GLN A 171 -2.76 1.62 8.87
CA GLN A 171 -3.11 0.45 8.07
C GLN A 171 -2.00 0.07 7.09
N ASN A 172 -1.44 1.04 6.38
CA ASN A 172 -0.39 0.81 5.39
C ASN A 172 0.62 1.95 5.41
N VAL A 173 1.86 1.61 5.12
CA VAL A 173 2.95 2.58 4.98
C VAL A 173 3.67 2.30 3.66
N PHE A 174 3.81 3.32 2.83
CA PHE A 174 4.53 3.24 1.57
C PHE A 174 5.68 4.24 1.56
N HIS A 175 6.77 3.87 0.91
CA HIS A 175 7.98 4.70 0.84
C HIS A 175 8.73 4.47 -0.48
N ASN A 176 9.68 5.34 -0.77
CA ASN A 176 10.49 5.25 -1.98
C ASN A 176 11.94 4.81 -1.76
N MET A 177 12.22 4.19 -0.63
CA MET A 177 13.54 3.63 -0.35
C MET A 177 13.74 2.30 -1.09
N VAL A 178 14.90 2.11 -1.72
CA VAL A 178 15.30 0.83 -2.29
C VAL A 178 15.66 -0.12 -1.14
N GLU A 179 15.00 -1.27 -1.08
CA GLU A 179 15.24 -2.29 -0.04
C GLU A 179 16.41 -3.22 -0.39
#